data_5a65137f140fdc2922a50e28ff6a2b09
#
_entry.id   5a65137f140fdc2922a50e28ff6a2b09
#
_cell.length_a   1.000
_cell.length_b   1.000
_cell.length_c   1.000
_cell.angle_alpha   90.00
_cell.angle_beta   90.00
_cell.angle_gamma   90.00
#
_symmetry.space_group_name_H-M   'P 1'
#
loop_
_entity.id
_entity.type
_entity.pdbx_description
1 polymer ?
#
loop_
_entity_poly.entity_id
_entity_poly.type
_entity_poly.pdbx_seq_one_letter_code
_entity_poly.pdbx_strand_id
1 'polypeptide(L)'
;MKAIILNEAGSVSNLKYVDIPKPEINDDEVLIKVSALSINPVDYKTRSSEERINRLFGDERPVILGWDLSGTIVGLGKNVSQFKLNDEVFGMINYRGNGKAYAEYVAAPASHLALKPENISHQEAAAGTLAFLTAWQALVTNGKIKEGDKVLIHGASGGVGHYATQIAKHFKAYVIGTSSEKNKEFVLQNGADLHIDYAKADFENEVSDIDLVLNPISDEINNRSINVVKPGGKIIYILGEIAPEYVEKAKNKNIDLFAVFVKSSGPDINTAADLMQKGIIKSHVSQIFSFDEMKKAHLQLETGRTVGKIVIAL
;
A
#
# COMPACT_ATOMS: atom_id res chain seq x y z
N MET A 1 5.97 15.21 -22.28
CA MET A 1 5.37 15.15 -20.96
C MET A 1 6.44 15.24 -19.90
N LYS A 2 6.11 15.79 -18.74
CA LYS A 2 7.02 15.78 -17.59
C LYS A 2 7.06 14.40 -16.94
N ALA A 3 8.25 13.98 -16.50
CA ALA A 3 8.48 12.76 -15.74
C ALA A 3 9.63 12.96 -14.75
N ILE A 4 9.70 12.08 -13.75
CA ILE A 4 10.82 12.05 -12.81
C ILE A 4 11.57 10.74 -13.02
N ILE A 5 12.82 10.87 -13.46
CA ILE A 5 13.70 9.75 -13.74
C ILE A 5 14.77 9.56 -12.66
N LEU A 6 15.27 8.33 -12.57
CA LEU A 6 16.37 7.93 -11.72
C LEU A 6 17.39 7.15 -12.57
N ASN A 7 18.61 7.69 -12.68
CA ASN A 7 19.70 7.03 -13.41
C ASN A 7 20.43 5.98 -12.56
N GLU A 8 20.59 6.26 -11.28
CA GLU A 8 21.32 5.44 -10.31
C GLU A 8 20.70 5.58 -8.92
N ALA A 9 20.89 4.59 -8.08
CA ALA A 9 20.44 4.64 -6.69
C ALA A 9 21.09 5.80 -5.92
N GLY A 10 20.41 6.28 -4.88
CA GLY A 10 20.97 7.29 -4.01
C GLY A 10 19.97 8.16 -3.28
N SER A 11 20.37 9.37 -2.97
CA SER A 11 19.56 10.35 -2.27
C SER A 11 18.46 10.92 -3.16
N VAL A 12 17.57 11.73 -2.60
CA VAL A 12 16.52 12.44 -3.36
C VAL A 12 17.07 13.35 -4.45
N SER A 13 18.36 13.74 -4.39
CA SER A 13 18.98 14.57 -5.44
C SER A 13 19.08 13.83 -6.77
N ASN A 14 19.07 12.49 -6.76
CA ASN A 14 19.12 11.65 -7.97
C ASN A 14 17.79 11.58 -8.73
N LEU A 15 16.68 11.99 -8.11
CA LEU A 15 15.42 12.21 -8.82
C LEU A 15 15.56 13.44 -9.73
N LYS A 16 15.47 13.23 -11.05
CA LYS A 16 15.62 14.29 -12.05
C LYS A 16 14.31 14.51 -12.80
N TYR A 17 13.90 15.77 -12.86
CA TYR A 17 12.74 16.18 -13.67
C TYR A 17 13.17 16.37 -15.11
N VAL A 18 12.44 15.74 -16.02
CA VAL A 18 12.76 15.74 -17.46
C VAL A 18 11.49 15.83 -18.30
N ASP A 19 11.64 16.30 -19.53
CA ASP A 19 10.63 16.18 -20.57
C ASP A 19 10.94 14.99 -21.47
N ILE A 20 9.98 14.07 -21.61
CA ILE A 20 10.09 12.87 -22.43
C ILE A 20 8.85 12.73 -23.34
N PRO A 21 8.90 11.94 -24.41
CA PRO A 21 7.71 11.58 -25.19
C PRO A 21 6.64 10.93 -24.31
N LYS A 22 5.36 11.06 -24.70
CA LYS A 22 4.29 10.26 -24.08
C LYS A 22 4.52 8.79 -24.39
N PRO A 23 4.18 7.87 -23.45
CA PRO A 23 4.30 6.45 -23.74
C PRO A 23 3.29 6.01 -24.78
N GLU A 24 3.69 5.06 -25.61
CA GLU A 24 2.79 4.30 -26.46
C GLU A 24 2.08 3.23 -25.61
N ILE A 25 0.86 2.87 -25.98
CA ILE A 25 0.08 1.83 -25.30
C ILE A 25 0.04 0.55 -26.14
N ASN A 26 0.06 -0.58 -25.46
CA ASN A 26 -0.20 -1.87 -26.07
C ASN A 26 -1.72 -2.12 -26.23
N ASP A 27 -2.06 -3.23 -26.88
CA ASP A 27 -3.46 -3.57 -27.17
C ASP A 27 -4.36 -3.72 -25.92
N ASP A 28 -3.81 -4.13 -24.78
CA ASP A 28 -4.51 -4.37 -23.52
C ASP A 28 -4.30 -3.24 -22.49
N GLU A 29 -3.68 -2.13 -22.92
CA GLU A 29 -3.36 -1.01 -22.04
C GLU A 29 -4.25 0.20 -22.31
N VAL A 30 -4.29 1.10 -21.34
CA VAL A 30 -4.88 2.44 -21.47
C VAL A 30 -3.82 3.50 -21.24
N LEU A 31 -3.94 4.63 -21.92
CA LEU A 31 -3.15 5.83 -21.62
C LEU A 31 -3.92 6.69 -20.62
N ILE A 32 -3.30 6.92 -19.47
CA ILE A 32 -3.89 7.72 -18.39
C ILE A 32 -3.17 9.07 -18.32
N LYS A 33 -3.94 10.17 -18.37
CA LYS A 33 -3.47 11.47 -17.88
C LYS A 33 -3.60 11.48 -16.37
N VAL A 34 -2.48 11.51 -15.67
CA VAL A 34 -2.43 11.39 -14.21
C VAL A 34 -2.90 12.68 -13.54
N SER A 35 -3.73 12.55 -12.52
CA SER A 35 -4.21 13.65 -11.67
C SER A 35 -3.62 13.58 -10.26
N ALA A 36 -3.35 12.37 -9.76
CA ALA A 36 -2.72 12.15 -8.46
C ALA A 36 -1.91 10.85 -8.43
N LEU A 37 -0.83 10.87 -7.68
CA LEU A 37 0.01 9.73 -7.34
C LEU A 37 0.02 9.55 -5.84
N SER A 38 0.30 8.33 -5.36
CA SER A 38 0.61 8.12 -3.95
C SER A 38 1.98 7.47 -3.80
N ILE A 39 2.75 7.91 -2.82
CA ILE A 39 4.08 7.37 -2.54
C ILE A 39 4.06 6.38 -1.39
N ASN A 40 4.97 5.42 -1.45
CA ASN A 40 5.06 4.29 -0.52
C ASN A 40 6.50 4.06 -0.04
N PRO A 41 6.71 3.37 1.08
CA PRO A 41 8.07 3.02 1.52
C PRO A 41 8.90 2.28 0.47
N VAL A 42 8.27 1.50 -0.41
CA VAL A 42 8.97 0.83 -1.52
C VAL A 42 9.61 1.82 -2.49
N ASP A 43 9.01 2.99 -2.72
CA ASP A 43 9.54 4.01 -3.64
C ASP A 43 10.90 4.52 -3.16
N TYR A 44 11.00 5.01 -1.92
CA TYR A 44 12.27 5.53 -1.41
C TYR A 44 13.31 4.42 -1.16
N LYS A 45 12.85 3.23 -0.71
CA LYS A 45 13.75 2.07 -0.54
C LYS A 45 14.32 1.59 -1.89
N THR A 46 13.53 1.66 -2.97
CA THR A 46 14.02 1.35 -4.32
C THR A 46 14.94 2.44 -4.82
N ARG A 47 14.56 3.72 -4.67
CA ARG A 47 15.43 4.84 -5.03
C ARG A 47 16.82 4.74 -4.38
N SER A 48 16.91 4.28 -3.14
CA SER A 48 18.15 4.27 -2.35
C SER A 48 18.99 2.99 -2.50
N SER A 49 18.57 2.00 -3.29
CA SER A 49 19.25 0.70 -3.40
C SER A 49 19.35 0.23 -4.84
N GLU A 50 20.58 0.10 -5.34
CA GLU A 50 20.85 -0.42 -6.69
C GLU A 50 20.35 -1.87 -6.84
N GLU A 51 20.52 -2.70 -5.81
CA GLU A 51 20.00 -4.07 -5.80
C GLU A 51 18.48 -4.10 -6.00
N ARG A 52 17.73 -3.19 -5.34
CA ARG A 52 16.26 -3.12 -5.50
C ARG A 52 15.86 -2.61 -6.88
N ILE A 53 16.59 -1.65 -7.42
CA ILE A 53 16.36 -1.16 -8.79
C ILE A 53 16.56 -2.32 -9.76
N ASN A 54 17.70 -3.02 -9.69
CA ASN A 54 17.99 -4.15 -10.59
C ASN A 54 16.97 -5.28 -10.45
N ARG A 55 16.51 -5.58 -9.24
CA ARG A 55 15.48 -6.61 -9.01
C ARG A 55 14.12 -6.25 -9.60
N LEU A 56 13.73 -4.96 -9.62
CA LEU A 56 12.41 -4.51 -10.09
C LEU A 56 12.40 -4.09 -11.56
N PHE A 57 13.51 -3.57 -12.07
CA PHE A 57 13.61 -2.97 -13.41
C PHE A 57 14.66 -3.62 -14.32
N GLY A 58 15.42 -4.61 -13.80
CA GLY A 58 16.54 -5.18 -14.54
C GLY A 58 17.62 -4.13 -14.86
N ASP A 59 18.14 -4.18 -16.08
CA ASP A 59 19.18 -3.27 -16.56
C ASP A 59 18.61 -1.97 -17.16
N GLU A 60 17.28 -1.79 -17.14
CA GLU A 60 16.65 -0.56 -17.68
C GLU A 60 17.14 0.67 -16.92
N ARG A 61 17.68 1.63 -17.67
CA ARG A 61 18.07 2.96 -17.15
C ARG A 61 17.82 4.02 -18.22
N PRO A 62 17.37 5.21 -17.87
CA PRO A 62 16.88 5.60 -16.54
C PRO A 62 15.55 4.90 -16.20
N VAL A 63 15.27 4.69 -14.92
CA VAL A 63 13.97 4.19 -14.47
C VAL A 63 13.05 5.34 -14.06
N ILE A 64 11.73 5.12 -14.20
CA ILE A 64 10.68 5.97 -13.63
C ILE A 64 10.02 5.15 -12.52
N LEU A 65 10.08 5.66 -11.28
CA LEU A 65 9.50 5.01 -10.12
C LEU A 65 7.97 5.18 -10.05
N GLY A 66 7.38 4.59 -9.01
CA GLY A 66 5.96 4.74 -8.66
C GLY A 66 5.06 3.70 -9.30
N TRP A 67 4.01 3.35 -8.56
CA TRP A 67 3.04 2.33 -8.96
C TRP A 67 1.59 2.76 -8.72
N ASP A 68 1.35 3.71 -7.84
CA ASP A 68 0.02 4.18 -7.44
C ASP A 68 -0.39 5.39 -8.26
N LEU A 69 -1.57 5.36 -8.86
CA LEU A 69 -2.10 6.50 -9.59
C LEU A 69 -3.63 6.58 -9.55
N SER A 70 -4.12 7.78 -9.80
CA SER A 70 -5.48 8.06 -10.25
C SER A 70 -5.45 9.14 -11.33
N GLY A 71 -6.29 9.02 -12.35
CA GLY A 71 -6.33 9.95 -13.47
C GLY A 71 -7.44 9.63 -14.46
N THR A 72 -7.37 10.27 -15.63
CA THR A 72 -8.38 10.16 -16.69
C THR A 72 -7.83 9.41 -17.89
N ILE A 73 -8.59 8.48 -18.44
CA ILE A 73 -8.23 7.73 -19.65
C ILE A 73 -8.30 8.67 -20.86
N VAL A 74 -7.19 8.77 -21.60
CA VAL A 74 -7.05 9.59 -22.81
C VAL A 74 -6.67 8.77 -24.05
N GLY A 75 -6.46 7.47 -23.91
CA GLY A 75 -6.22 6.53 -24.99
C GLY A 75 -6.58 5.11 -24.57
N LEU A 76 -7.00 4.28 -25.54
CA LEU A 76 -7.44 2.91 -25.34
C LEU A 76 -6.74 1.97 -26.30
N GLY A 77 -6.17 0.89 -25.80
CA GLY A 77 -5.73 -0.25 -26.60
C GLY A 77 -6.92 -0.96 -27.24
N LYS A 78 -6.68 -1.62 -28.37
CA LYS A 78 -7.76 -2.19 -29.21
C LYS A 78 -8.55 -3.31 -28.52
N ASN A 79 -7.96 -4.00 -27.52
CA ASN A 79 -8.63 -5.07 -26.79
C ASN A 79 -9.37 -4.56 -25.52
N VAL A 80 -9.22 -3.28 -25.17
CA VAL A 80 -9.85 -2.73 -23.96
C VAL A 80 -11.32 -2.43 -24.23
N SER A 81 -12.20 -3.14 -23.55
CA SER A 81 -13.67 -3.00 -23.66
C SER A 81 -14.35 -2.56 -22.35
N GLN A 82 -13.65 -2.69 -21.22
CA GLN A 82 -14.22 -2.38 -19.89
C GLN A 82 -14.16 -0.89 -19.52
N PHE A 83 -13.45 -0.09 -20.28
CA PHE A 83 -13.30 1.34 -20.09
C PHE A 83 -13.59 2.12 -21.39
N LYS A 84 -13.84 3.41 -21.26
CA LYS A 84 -14.01 4.36 -22.36
C LYS A 84 -13.14 5.60 -22.15
N LEU A 85 -12.96 6.42 -23.18
CA LEU A 85 -12.31 7.71 -23.07
C LEU A 85 -13.03 8.60 -22.06
N ASN A 86 -12.25 9.35 -21.28
CA ASN A 86 -12.65 10.22 -20.19
C ASN A 86 -13.15 9.50 -18.94
N ASP A 87 -13.08 8.18 -18.83
CA ASP A 87 -13.28 7.50 -17.57
C ASP A 87 -12.20 7.90 -16.58
N GLU A 88 -12.61 8.23 -15.36
CA GLU A 88 -11.71 8.42 -14.23
C GLU A 88 -11.41 7.08 -13.58
N VAL A 89 -10.13 6.76 -13.48
CA VAL A 89 -9.65 5.45 -12.99
C VAL A 89 -8.58 5.61 -11.93
N PHE A 90 -8.36 4.53 -11.19
CA PHE A 90 -7.25 4.42 -10.24
C PHE A 90 -6.76 2.98 -10.14
N GLY A 91 -5.53 2.80 -9.66
CA GLY A 91 -4.97 1.48 -9.46
C GLY A 91 -3.50 1.50 -9.05
N MET A 92 -3.03 0.34 -8.61
CA MET A 92 -1.61 0.01 -8.47
C MET A 92 -1.18 -0.75 -9.72
N ILE A 93 -0.30 -0.16 -10.50
CA ILE A 93 0.03 -0.67 -11.83
C ILE A 93 1.37 -1.41 -11.85
N ASN A 94 1.42 -2.54 -12.56
CA ASN A 94 2.64 -3.33 -12.85
C ASN A 94 3.52 -3.67 -11.63
N TYR A 95 2.96 -3.76 -10.44
CA TYR A 95 3.72 -4.14 -9.26
C TYR A 95 3.76 -5.69 -9.15
N ARG A 96 4.92 -6.35 -9.05
CA ARG A 96 6.30 -5.87 -8.95
C ARG A 96 6.98 -5.83 -10.34
N GLY A 97 6.99 -4.72 -10.96
CA GLY A 97 7.64 -4.48 -12.23
C GLY A 97 7.69 -2.99 -12.46
N ASN A 98 7.81 -2.61 -13.69
CA ASN A 98 7.99 -1.24 -14.09
C ASN A 98 6.65 -0.48 -14.13
N GLY A 99 6.29 0.20 -13.04
CA GLY A 99 5.04 0.97 -12.93
C GLY A 99 5.07 2.29 -13.68
N LYS A 100 6.22 2.98 -13.70
CA LYS A 100 6.44 4.27 -14.38
C LYS A 100 5.42 5.36 -13.98
N ALA A 101 4.90 5.33 -12.73
CA ALA A 101 3.84 6.26 -12.35
C ALA A 101 4.31 7.71 -12.12
N TYR A 102 5.60 7.96 -11.88
CA TYR A 102 6.10 9.33 -11.68
C TYR A 102 6.18 10.13 -12.98
N ALA A 103 5.03 10.28 -13.65
CA ALA A 103 4.90 10.97 -14.93
C ALA A 103 3.49 11.57 -15.14
N GLU A 104 3.36 12.57 -16.02
CA GLU A 104 2.06 13.16 -16.36
C GLU A 104 1.14 12.21 -17.12
N TYR A 105 1.71 11.25 -17.87
CA TYR A 105 0.97 10.24 -18.64
C TYR A 105 1.60 8.87 -18.42
N VAL A 106 0.74 7.87 -18.23
CA VAL A 106 1.16 6.50 -17.93
C VAL A 106 0.39 5.52 -18.80
N ALA A 107 1.10 4.58 -19.45
CA ALA A 107 0.51 3.39 -20.03
C ALA A 107 0.31 2.34 -18.93
N ALA A 108 -0.91 1.87 -18.76
CA ALA A 108 -1.27 0.95 -17.68
C ALA A 108 -2.12 -0.21 -18.21
N PRO A 109 -1.84 -1.47 -17.81
CA PRO A 109 -2.73 -2.59 -18.10
C PRO A 109 -4.14 -2.31 -17.59
N ALA A 110 -5.14 -2.42 -18.44
CA ALA A 110 -6.54 -2.20 -18.07
C ALA A 110 -6.99 -3.15 -16.94
N SER A 111 -6.40 -4.35 -16.85
CA SER A 111 -6.65 -5.34 -15.79
C SER A 111 -6.17 -4.96 -14.40
N HIS A 112 -5.39 -3.87 -14.25
CA HIS A 112 -4.90 -3.37 -12.98
C HIS A 112 -5.74 -2.22 -12.41
N LEU A 113 -6.75 -1.77 -13.13
CA LEU A 113 -7.49 -0.54 -12.86
C LEU A 113 -8.95 -0.82 -12.49
N ALA A 114 -9.55 0.15 -11.79
CA ALA A 114 -10.98 0.26 -11.60
C ALA A 114 -11.45 1.69 -11.87
N LEU A 115 -12.75 1.87 -12.11
CA LEU A 115 -13.39 3.19 -12.15
C LEU A 115 -13.28 3.86 -10.79
N LYS A 116 -12.90 5.12 -10.77
CA LYS A 116 -12.88 5.93 -9.55
C LYS A 116 -14.32 6.26 -9.14
N PRO A 117 -14.72 6.00 -7.89
CA PRO A 117 -16.01 6.47 -7.38
C PRO A 117 -16.14 7.99 -7.47
N GLU A 118 -17.34 8.48 -7.82
CA GLU A 118 -17.59 9.91 -7.98
C GLU A 118 -17.48 10.70 -6.66
N ASN A 119 -17.75 10.05 -5.53
CA ASN A 119 -17.74 10.65 -4.21
C ASN A 119 -16.37 10.78 -3.55
N ILE A 120 -15.29 10.38 -4.22
CA ILE A 120 -13.92 10.55 -3.74
C ILE A 120 -13.06 11.34 -4.74
N SER A 121 -12.09 12.06 -4.21
CA SER A 121 -11.11 12.79 -5.01
C SER A 121 -10.08 11.86 -5.65
N HIS A 122 -9.35 12.33 -6.67
CA HIS A 122 -8.21 11.61 -7.24
C HIS A 122 -7.12 11.33 -6.19
N GLN A 123 -6.94 12.25 -5.23
CA GLN A 123 -5.98 12.11 -4.13
C GLN A 123 -6.35 10.93 -3.21
N GLU A 124 -7.62 10.83 -2.82
CA GLU A 124 -8.12 9.71 -2.02
C GLU A 124 -8.05 8.38 -2.78
N ALA A 125 -8.38 8.39 -4.06
CA ALA A 125 -8.31 7.23 -4.93
C ALA A 125 -6.86 6.72 -5.07
N ALA A 126 -5.90 7.60 -5.41
CA ALA A 126 -4.49 7.25 -5.51
C ALA A 126 -3.92 6.73 -4.18
N ALA A 127 -4.32 7.31 -3.04
CA ALA A 127 -3.94 6.84 -1.70
C ALA A 127 -4.43 5.41 -1.43
N GLY A 128 -5.59 5.03 -1.99
CA GLY A 128 -6.27 3.75 -1.80
C GLY A 128 -5.84 2.62 -2.72
N THR A 129 -4.64 2.62 -3.21
CA THR A 129 -4.15 1.61 -4.15
C THR A 129 -3.20 0.60 -3.47
N LEU A 130 -1.88 0.74 -3.52
CA LEU A 130 -0.94 -0.23 -2.95
C LEU A 130 -1.23 -0.54 -1.47
N ALA A 131 -1.50 0.48 -0.67
CA ALA A 131 -1.71 0.29 0.76
C ALA A 131 -3.00 -0.49 1.06
N PHE A 132 -4.11 -0.19 0.36
CA PHE A 132 -5.35 -0.95 0.47
C PHE A 132 -5.15 -2.37 -0.04
N LEU A 133 -4.57 -2.56 -1.24
CA LEU A 133 -4.31 -3.90 -1.80
C LEU A 133 -3.45 -4.75 -0.84
N THR A 134 -2.44 -4.16 -0.22
CA THR A 134 -1.60 -4.86 0.75
C THR A 134 -2.44 -5.32 1.95
N ALA A 135 -3.25 -4.45 2.53
CA ALA A 135 -4.12 -4.79 3.65
C ALA A 135 -5.17 -5.85 3.27
N TRP A 136 -5.82 -5.67 2.10
CA TRP A 136 -6.83 -6.58 1.59
C TRP A 136 -6.27 -7.98 1.31
N GLN A 137 -5.19 -8.05 0.54
CA GLN A 137 -4.57 -9.32 0.20
C GLN A 137 -3.96 -10.02 1.43
N ALA A 138 -3.46 -9.26 2.41
CA ALA A 138 -3.00 -9.81 3.68
C ALA A 138 -4.14 -10.40 4.49
N LEU A 139 -5.14 -9.61 4.84
CA LEU A 139 -6.19 -10.03 5.78
C LEU A 139 -7.26 -10.91 5.13
N VAL A 140 -7.71 -10.57 3.91
CA VAL A 140 -8.84 -11.25 3.28
C VAL A 140 -8.36 -12.42 2.42
N THR A 141 -7.49 -12.14 1.44
CA THR A 141 -7.07 -13.16 0.47
C THR A 141 -6.25 -14.28 1.11
N ASN A 142 -5.28 -13.93 1.96
CA ASN A 142 -4.36 -14.89 2.59
C ASN A 142 -4.75 -15.20 4.04
N GLY A 143 -5.08 -14.16 4.84
CA GLY A 143 -5.47 -14.28 6.24
C GLY A 143 -6.78 -15.05 6.43
N LYS A 144 -7.71 -14.91 5.48
CA LYS A 144 -9.07 -15.48 5.56
C LYS A 144 -9.81 -15.01 6.80
N ILE A 145 -9.71 -13.68 7.05
CA ILE A 145 -10.42 -13.02 8.15
C ILE A 145 -11.91 -13.33 8.13
N LYS A 146 -12.50 -13.51 9.29
CA LYS A 146 -13.92 -13.79 9.49
C LYS A 146 -14.50 -13.03 10.67
N GLU A 147 -15.82 -12.99 10.77
CA GLU A 147 -16.55 -12.39 11.88
C GLU A 147 -16.12 -13.03 13.21
N GLY A 148 -15.87 -12.16 14.21
CA GLY A 148 -15.48 -12.55 15.56
C GLY A 148 -13.97 -12.81 15.76
N ASP A 149 -13.14 -12.79 14.69
CA ASP A 149 -11.70 -12.89 14.85
C ASP A 149 -11.15 -11.72 15.68
N LYS A 150 -10.16 -12.00 16.54
CA LYS A 150 -9.32 -10.99 17.18
C LYS A 150 -8.13 -10.68 16.28
N VAL A 151 -8.02 -9.44 15.81
CA VAL A 151 -7.00 -9.02 14.86
C VAL A 151 -6.08 -7.98 15.47
N LEU A 152 -4.79 -8.28 15.56
CA LEU A 152 -3.76 -7.34 16.00
C LEU A 152 -3.08 -6.71 14.78
N ILE A 153 -3.14 -5.38 14.69
CA ILE A 153 -2.56 -4.61 13.59
C ILE A 153 -1.44 -3.74 14.14
N HIS A 154 -0.20 -4.11 13.85
CA HIS A 154 0.94 -3.26 14.18
C HIS A 154 1.01 -2.06 13.24
N GLY A 155 1.42 -0.89 13.77
CA GLY A 155 1.48 0.33 12.98
C GLY A 155 0.11 0.76 12.41
N ALA A 156 -0.96 0.62 13.20
CA ALA A 156 -2.34 0.85 12.80
C ALA A 156 -2.62 2.27 12.28
N SER A 157 -1.80 3.26 12.62
CA SER A 157 -1.91 4.64 12.09
C SER A 157 -1.20 4.85 10.75
N GLY A 158 -0.42 3.87 10.27
CA GLY A 158 0.34 3.99 9.04
C GLY A 158 -0.47 3.74 7.76
N GLY A 159 0.23 3.80 6.60
CA GLY A 159 -0.41 3.68 5.29
C GLY A 159 -1.19 2.38 5.08
N VAL A 160 -0.63 1.21 5.43
CA VAL A 160 -1.34 -0.07 5.36
C VAL A 160 -2.26 -0.25 6.57
N GLY A 161 -1.78 0.13 7.76
CA GLY A 161 -2.48 -0.13 9.02
C GLY A 161 -3.87 0.50 9.09
N HIS A 162 -4.04 1.75 8.60
CA HIS A 162 -5.35 2.40 8.67
C HIS A 162 -6.39 1.74 7.74
N TYR A 163 -5.99 1.19 6.58
CA TYR A 163 -6.88 0.37 5.76
C TYR A 163 -7.16 -0.98 6.40
N ALA A 164 -6.13 -1.62 6.95
CA ALA A 164 -6.28 -2.91 7.62
C ALA A 164 -7.26 -2.85 8.79
N THR A 165 -7.21 -1.78 9.58
CA THR A 165 -8.15 -1.53 10.68
C THR A 165 -9.59 -1.44 10.18
N GLN A 166 -9.86 -0.64 9.15
CA GLN A 166 -11.18 -0.49 8.56
C GLN A 166 -11.68 -1.79 7.89
N ILE A 167 -10.80 -2.49 7.16
CA ILE A 167 -11.12 -3.80 6.57
C ILE A 167 -11.49 -4.81 7.65
N ALA A 168 -10.67 -4.96 8.69
CA ALA A 168 -10.95 -5.89 9.77
C ALA A 168 -12.28 -5.56 10.47
N LYS A 169 -12.57 -4.29 10.66
CA LYS A 169 -13.84 -3.84 11.22
C LYS A 169 -15.03 -4.12 10.31
N HIS A 170 -14.87 -3.98 9.00
CA HIS A 170 -15.89 -4.36 8.01
C HIS A 170 -16.25 -5.85 8.11
N PHE A 171 -15.29 -6.71 8.41
CA PHE A 171 -15.52 -8.14 8.67
C PHE A 171 -16.01 -8.43 10.09
N LYS A 172 -16.34 -7.40 10.89
CA LYS A 172 -16.81 -7.49 12.29
C LYS A 172 -15.80 -8.19 13.22
N ALA A 173 -14.52 -8.06 12.98
CA ALA A 173 -13.47 -8.51 13.87
C ALA A 173 -13.36 -7.59 15.10
N TYR A 174 -12.81 -8.12 16.19
CA TYR A 174 -12.31 -7.31 17.30
C TYR A 174 -10.90 -6.84 16.96
N VAL A 175 -10.74 -5.54 16.79
CA VAL A 175 -9.52 -4.95 16.21
C VAL A 175 -8.67 -4.27 17.29
N ILE A 176 -7.41 -4.70 17.40
CA ILE A 176 -6.40 -4.14 18.29
C ILE A 176 -5.35 -3.45 17.43
N GLY A 177 -5.15 -2.15 17.62
CA GLY A 177 -4.18 -1.37 16.86
C GLY A 177 -3.01 -0.89 17.71
N THR A 178 -1.77 -1.13 17.27
CA THR A 178 -0.61 -0.50 17.93
C THR A 178 -0.18 0.75 17.19
N SER A 179 0.06 1.83 17.91
CA SER A 179 0.67 3.06 17.39
C SER A 179 1.28 3.87 18.54
N SER A 180 1.84 5.06 18.26
CA SER A 180 2.18 6.00 19.33
C SER A 180 0.93 6.64 19.93
N GLU A 181 0.98 7.06 21.19
CA GLU A 181 -0.14 7.71 21.91
C GLU A 181 -0.80 8.85 21.12
N LYS A 182 0.00 9.70 20.46
CA LYS A 182 -0.51 10.83 19.68
C LYS A 182 -1.45 10.43 18.54
N ASN A 183 -1.41 9.16 18.12
CA ASN A 183 -2.24 8.62 17.04
C ASN A 183 -3.40 7.77 17.56
N LYS A 184 -3.59 7.67 18.88
CA LYS A 184 -4.63 6.85 19.53
C LYS A 184 -6.03 7.16 18.99
N GLU A 185 -6.39 8.44 19.02
CA GLU A 185 -7.71 8.87 18.56
C GLU A 185 -7.95 8.49 17.10
N PHE A 186 -6.97 8.72 16.23
CA PHE A 186 -7.03 8.33 14.82
C PHE A 186 -7.24 6.82 14.64
N VAL A 187 -6.51 5.99 15.39
CA VAL A 187 -6.63 4.52 15.30
C VAL A 187 -8.02 4.06 15.77
N LEU A 188 -8.54 4.62 16.86
CA LEU A 188 -9.89 4.31 17.36
C LEU A 188 -10.98 4.79 16.39
N GLN A 189 -10.86 5.98 15.81
CA GLN A 189 -11.80 6.50 14.82
C GLN A 189 -11.82 5.68 13.52
N ASN A 190 -10.72 5.01 13.15
CA ASN A 190 -10.69 4.05 12.05
C ASN A 190 -11.33 2.70 12.39
N GLY A 191 -11.82 2.52 13.62
CA GLY A 191 -12.60 1.35 14.02
C GLY A 191 -11.83 0.34 14.88
N ALA A 192 -10.63 0.66 15.40
CA ALA A 192 -10.00 -0.20 16.39
C ALA A 192 -10.82 -0.19 17.71
N ASP A 193 -10.99 -1.36 18.30
CA ASP A 193 -11.68 -1.53 19.59
C ASP A 193 -10.73 -1.27 20.77
N LEU A 194 -9.41 -1.52 20.57
CA LEU A 194 -8.36 -1.29 21.56
C LEU A 194 -7.14 -0.66 20.88
N HIS A 195 -6.55 0.34 21.53
CA HIS A 195 -5.29 0.93 21.14
C HIS A 195 -4.20 0.62 22.17
N ILE A 196 -3.02 0.23 21.70
CA ILE A 196 -1.82 0.01 22.52
C ILE A 196 -0.73 1.00 22.07
N ASP A 197 -0.25 1.81 23.00
CA ASP A 197 0.92 2.65 22.79
C ASP A 197 2.19 1.81 22.96
N TYR A 198 2.85 1.49 21.85
CA TYR A 198 4.06 0.66 21.83
C TYR A 198 5.25 1.26 22.60
N ALA A 199 5.20 2.56 22.95
CA ALA A 199 6.24 3.22 23.72
C ALA A 199 6.03 3.08 25.25
N LYS A 200 4.81 2.71 25.69
CA LYS A 200 4.45 2.61 27.09
C LYS A 200 4.18 1.19 27.57
N ALA A 201 3.76 0.32 26.64
CA ALA A 201 3.38 -1.04 26.96
C ALA A 201 3.92 -2.04 25.94
N ASP A 202 4.40 -3.16 26.44
CA ASP A 202 4.65 -4.34 25.64
C ASP A 202 3.32 -5.00 25.32
N PHE A 203 2.97 -5.06 24.05
CA PHE A 203 1.67 -5.58 23.61
C PHE A 203 1.43 -7.03 24.07
N GLU A 204 2.49 -7.81 24.31
CA GLU A 204 2.42 -9.18 24.81
C GLU A 204 1.81 -9.29 26.21
N ASN A 205 1.85 -8.20 26.99
CA ASN A 205 1.23 -8.14 28.32
C ASN A 205 -0.23 -7.65 28.27
N GLU A 206 -0.66 -7.08 27.14
CA GLU A 206 -1.96 -6.46 26.97
C GLU A 206 -2.98 -7.35 26.24
N VAL A 207 -2.49 -8.32 25.44
CA VAL A 207 -3.36 -9.14 24.60
C VAL A 207 -2.95 -10.59 24.56
N SER A 208 -3.94 -11.47 24.33
CA SER A 208 -3.76 -12.91 24.11
C SER A 208 -4.83 -13.46 23.18
N ASP A 209 -4.65 -14.68 22.75
CA ASP A 209 -5.60 -15.43 21.91
C ASP A 209 -5.93 -14.72 20.60
N ILE A 210 -4.92 -14.12 19.97
CA ILE A 210 -5.05 -13.43 18.69
C ILE A 210 -5.22 -14.45 17.55
N ASP A 211 -6.20 -14.20 16.68
CA ASP A 211 -6.46 -14.99 15.47
C ASP A 211 -5.53 -14.61 14.33
N LEU A 212 -5.41 -13.30 14.07
CA LEU A 212 -4.61 -12.76 12.98
C LEU A 212 -3.74 -11.61 13.47
N VAL A 213 -2.47 -11.61 13.06
CA VAL A 213 -1.57 -10.46 13.23
C VAL A 213 -1.20 -9.94 11.85
N LEU A 214 -1.30 -8.64 11.63
CA LEU A 214 -0.69 -7.95 10.50
C LEU A 214 0.53 -7.16 10.98
N ASN A 215 1.69 -7.50 10.42
CA ASN A 215 2.95 -6.86 10.79
C ASN A 215 3.62 -6.13 9.61
N PRO A 216 3.55 -4.78 9.58
CA PRO A 216 4.27 -3.92 8.65
C PRO A 216 5.52 -3.28 9.26
N ILE A 217 6.10 -3.82 10.34
CA ILE A 217 7.14 -3.15 11.13
C ILE A 217 8.51 -3.81 10.96
N SER A 218 8.69 -5.02 11.48
CA SER A 218 9.97 -5.73 11.44
C SER A 218 9.78 -7.22 11.69
N ASP A 219 10.81 -8.00 11.36
CA ASP A 219 10.80 -9.45 11.61
C ASP A 219 10.83 -9.78 13.11
N GLU A 220 11.48 -8.95 13.94
CA GLU A 220 11.46 -9.09 15.41
C GLU A 220 10.04 -8.98 15.98
N ILE A 221 9.18 -8.16 15.40
CA ILE A 221 7.76 -8.09 15.80
C ILE A 221 7.02 -9.39 15.47
N ASN A 222 7.41 -10.12 14.40
CA ASN A 222 6.89 -11.47 14.15
C ASN A 222 7.22 -12.41 15.30
N ASN A 223 8.50 -12.43 15.74
CA ASN A 223 8.96 -13.24 16.86
C ASN A 223 8.18 -12.96 18.16
N ARG A 224 7.99 -11.68 18.47
CA ARG A 224 7.23 -11.25 19.65
C ARG A 224 5.74 -11.64 19.53
N SER A 225 5.15 -11.48 18.35
CA SER A 225 3.73 -11.78 18.10
C SER A 225 3.38 -13.28 18.26
N ILE A 226 4.37 -14.18 18.10
CA ILE A 226 4.18 -15.63 18.36
C ILE A 226 3.69 -15.91 19.78
N ASN A 227 3.95 -15.00 20.74
CA ASN A 227 3.57 -15.22 22.14
C ASN A 227 2.10 -14.90 22.43
N VAL A 228 1.42 -14.14 21.56
CA VAL A 228 0.03 -13.71 21.76
C VAL A 228 -0.95 -14.38 20.80
N VAL A 229 -0.45 -15.05 19.77
CA VAL A 229 -1.28 -15.75 18.77
C VAL A 229 -1.67 -17.12 19.30
N LYS A 230 -2.96 -17.46 19.20
CA LYS A 230 -3.46 -18.79 19.57
C LYS A 230 -3.02 -19.91 18.62
N PRO A 231 -3.00 -21.16 19.04
CA PRO A 231 -2.80 -22.29 18.12
C PRO A 231 -3.82 -22.26 16.97
N GLY A 232 -3.36 -22.39 15.72
CA GLY A 232 -4.16 -22.26 14.50
C GLY A 232 -4.31 -20.81 14.01
N GLY A 233 -3.82 -19.82 14.75
CA GLY A 233 -3.80 -18.43 14.32
C GLY A 233 -2.68 -18.13 13.32
N LYS A 234 -2.66 -16.90 12.79
CA LYS A 234 -1.74 -16.51 11.71
C LYS A 234 -1.01 -15.21 12.02
N ILE A 235 0.23 -15.13 11.56
CA ILE A 235 1.02 -13.89 11.54
C ILE A 235 1.39 -13.59 10.09
N ILE A 236 1.01 -12.42 9.61
CA ILE A 236 1.17 -12.00 8.22
C ILE A 236 2.17 -10.85 8.16
N TYR A 237 3.34 -11.13 7.59
CA TYR A 237 4.39 -10.16 7.39
C TYR A 237 4.36 -9.60 5.98
N ILE A 238 4.58 -8.28 5.81
CA ILE A 238 4.42 -7.62 4.51
C ILE A 238 5.68 -6.88 4.02
N LEU A 239 6.81 -7.00 4.72
CA LEU A 239 8.01 -6.24 4.36
C LEU A 239 9.10 -7.04 3.66
N GLY A 240 9.02 -8.35 3.62
CA GLY A 240 10.05 -9.16 2.99
C GLY A 240 10.09 -10.61 3.48
N GLU A 241 11.28 -11.17 3.52
CA GLU A 241 11.54 -12.51 3.99
C GLU A 241 11.51 -12.57 5.53
N ILE A 242 11.19 -13.73 6.06
CA ILE A 242 11.10 -14.00 7.49
C ILE A 242 12.28 -14.91 7.87
N ALA A 243 12.93 -14.65 9.00
CA ALA A 243 13.98 -15.48 9.51
C ALA A 243 13.50 -16.92 9.75
N PRO A 244 14.19 -17.93 9.23
CA PRO A 244 13.75 -19.33 9.31
C PRO A 244 13.46 -19.81 10.74
N GLU A 245 14.24 -19.35 11.71
CA GLU A 245 14.05 -19.65 13.13
C GLU A 245 12.71 -19.16 13.68
N TYR A 246 12.18 -18.04 13.19
CA TYR A 246 10.87 -17.55 13.62
C TYR A 246 9.73 -18.36 13.00
N VAL A 247 9.91 -18.81 11.75
CA VAL A 247 8.96 -19.70 11.08
C VAL A 247 8.88 -21.04 11.83
N GLU A 248 10.02 -21.61 12.22
CA GLU A 248 10.09 -22.86 12.97
C GLU A 248 9.46 -22.70 14.37
N LYS A 249 9.79 -21.62 15.09
CA LYS A 249 9.20 -21.29 16.39
C LYS A 249 7.68 -21.17 16.33
N ALA A 250 7.14 -20.51 15.30
CA ALA A 250 5.69 -20.39 15.07
C ALA A 250 5.05 -21.76 14.82
N LYS A 251 5.67 -22.55 13.94
CA LYS A 251 5.21 -23.91 13.62
C LYS A 251 5.13 -24.81 14.84
N ASN A 252 6.11 -24.73 15.75
CA ASN A 252 6.14 -25.51 16.99
C ASN A 252 4.98 -25.15 17.94
N LYS A 253 4.38 -23.96 17.78
CA LYS A 253 3.18 -23.54 18.51
C LYS A 253 1.88 -23.70 17.68
N ASN A 254 1.94 -24.37 16.54
CA ASN A 254 0.83 -24.48 15.59
C ASN A 254 0.31 -23.12 15.11
N ILE A 255 1.22 -22.19 14.79
CA ILE A 255 0.93 -20.86 14.27
C ILE A 255 1.46 -20.77 12.83
N ASP A 256 0.67 -20.21 11.93
CA ASP A 256 1.03 -20.01 10.53
C ASP A 256 1.68 -18.64 10.35
N LEU A 257 3.01 -18.59 10.24
CA LEU A 257 3.78 -17.36 10.01
C LEU A 257 4.29 -17.31 8.58
N PHE A 258 3.81 -16.35 7.79
CA PHE A 258 4.16 -16.22 6.38
C PHE A 258 4.23 -14.78 5.88
N ALA A 259 4.96 -14.58 4.79
CA ALA A 259 5.07 -13.29 4.12
C ALA A 259 4.02 -13.17 2.99
N VAL A 260 3.41 -11.99 2.90
CA VAL A 260 2.53 -11.63 1.78
C VAL A 260 3.17 -10.53 0.97
N PHE A 261 3.25 -10.77 -0.32
CA PHE A 261 3.75 -9.82 -1.30
C PHE A 261 2.58 -9.37 -2.19
N VAL A 262 2.19 -8.12 -2.03
CA VAL A 262 1.08 -7.54 -2.79
C VAL A 262 1.28 -7.63 -4.29
N LYS A 263 0.18 -7.81 -5.03
CA LYS A 263 0.14 -7.84 -6.51
C LYS A 263 -0.89 -6.86 -7.02
N SER A 264 -0.63 -6.26 -8.18
CA SER A 264 -1.62 -5.47 -8.91
C SER A 264 -2.84 -6.34 -9.26
N SER A 265 -4.04 -5.82 -9.00
CA SER A 265 -5.28 -6.57 -9.18
C SER A 265 -6.45 -5.61 -9.40
N GLY A 266 -6.96 -5.53 -10.61
CA GLY A 266 -8.20 -4.77 -10.91
C GLY A 266 -9.40 -5.27 -10.11
N PRO A 267 -9.65 -6.58 -9.94
CA PRO A 267 -10.73 -7.09 -9.10
C PRO A 267 -10.67 -6.59 -7.65
N ASP A 268 -9.48 -6.58 -7.03
CA ASP A 268 -9.32 -6.09 -5.66
C ASP A 268 -9.48 -4.55 -5.61
N ILE A 269 -9.05 -3.81 -6.65
CA ILE A 269 -9.28 -2.36 -6.75
C ILE A 269 -10.76 -2.05 -6.98
N ASN A 270 -11.51 -2.86 -7.74
CA ASN A 270 -12.96 -2.73 -7.83
C ASN A 270 -13.63 -2.90 -6.46
N THR A 271 -13.15 -3.84 -5.67
CA THR A 271 -13.63 -3.99 -4.28
C THR A 271 -13.30 -2.76 -3.44
N ALA A 272 -12.11 -2.17 -3.60
CA ALA A 272 -11.76 -0.90 -2.96
C ALA A 272 -12.73 0.21 -3.37
N ALA A 273 -13.01 0.33 -4.68
CA ALA A 273 -13.95 1.31 -5.22
C ALA A 273 -15.33 1.17 -4.59
N ASP A 274 -15.89 -0.04 -4.52
CA ASP A 274 -17.19 -0.31 -3.92
C ASP A 274 -17.24 0.06 -2.43
N LEU A 275 -16.20 -0.28 -1.68
CA LEU A 275 -16.13 0.01 -0.24
C LEU A 275 -15.96 1.52 0.02
N MET A 276 -15.19 2.20 -0.82
CA MET A 276 -15.02 3.67 -0.76
C MET A 276 -16.29 4.39 -1.17
N GLN A 277 -16.99 3.94 -2.22
CA GLN A 277 -18.26 4.50 -2.63
C GLN A 277 -19.33 4.42 -1.53
N LYS A 278 -19.33 3.31 -0.78
CA LYS A 278 -20.21 3.11 0.38
C LYS A 278 -19.76 3.84 1.65
N GLY A 279 -18.61 4.51 1.62
CA GLY A 279 -18.02 5.20 2.79
C GLY A 279 -17.55 4.25 3.90
N ILE A 280 -17.43 2.94 3.61
CA ILE A 280 -16.95 1.92 4.55
C ILE A 280 -15.43 2.04 4.73
N ILE A 281 -14.71 2.26 3.63
CA ILE A 281 -13.27 2.53 3.61
C ILE A 281 -13.04 3.99 3.25
N LYS A 282 -12.19 4.67 4.02
CA LYS A 282 -11.79 6.05 3.78
C LYS A 282 -10.27 6.16 3.72
N SER A 283 -9.78 6.81 2.69
CA SER A 283 -8.36 7.14 2.58
C SER A 283 -8.03 8.34 3.47
N HIS A 284 -7.04 8.19 4.34
CA HIS A 284 -6.50 9.33 5.08
C HIS A 284 -5.28 9.87 4.36
N VAL A 285 -5.44 10.99 3.67
CA VAL A 285 -4.36 11.74 3.02
C VAL A 285 -3.86 12.78 4.00
N SER A 286 -2.70 12.54 4.61
CA SER A 286 -2.14 13.45 5.62
C SER A 286 -1.44 14.66 5.03
N GLN A 287 -0.87 14.51 3.84
CA GLN A 287 -0.15 15.58 3.15
C GLN A 287 -0.27 15.43 1.64
N ILE A 288 -0.40 16.55 0.96
CA ILE A 288 -0.40 16.65 -0.50
C ILE A 288 0.77 17.56 -0.90
N PHE A 289 1.60 17.07 -1.81
CA PHE A 289 2.69 17.81 -2.43
C PHE A 289 2.39 17.99 -3.92
N SER A 290 2.93 19.04 -4.53
CA SER A 290 2.93 19.17 -5.99
C SER A 290 3.94 18.20 -6.63
N PHE A 291 3.79 17.94 -7.93
CA PHE A 291 4.72 17.08 -8.66
C PHE A 291 6.18 17.55 -8.55
N ASP A 292 6.40 18.87 -8.58
CA ASP A 292 7.73 19.46 -8.44
C ASP A 292 8.31 19.34 -7.01
N GLU A 293 7.50 18.95 -6.02
CA GLU A 293 7.92 18.72 -4.64
C GLU A 293 8.16 17.26 -4.30
N MET A 294 8.20 16.34 -5.28
CA MET A 294 8.42 14.89 -5.07
C MET A 294 9.61 14.59 -4.13
N LYS A 295 10.70 15.35 -4.24
CA LYS A 295 11.87 15.19 -3.35
C LYS A 295 11.52 15.45 -1.89
N LYS A 296 10.71 16.48 -1.60
CA LYS A 296 10.24 16.79 -0.24
C LYS A 296 9.32 15.70 0.28
N ALA A 297 8.42 15.19 -0.56
CA ALA A 297 7.52 14.10 -0.22
C ALA A 297 8.27 12.82 0.16
N HIS A 298 9.33 12.45 -0.59
CA HIS A 298 10.20 11.34 -0.24
C HIS A 298 10.87 11.54 1.12
N LEU A 299 11.47 12.71 1.37
CA LEU A 299 12.10 13.03 2.66
C LEU A 299 11.10 12.96 3.81
N GLN A 300 9.88 13.44 3.61
CA GLN A 300 8.81 13.33 4.61
C GLN A 300 8.45 11.87 4.89
N LEU A 301 8.32 11.05 3.86
CA LEU A 301 8.00 9.61 4.01
C LEU A 301 9.13 8.85 4.73
N GLU A 302 10.39 9.19 4.46
CA GLU A 302 11.58 8.60 5.07
C GLU A 302 11.67 8.85 6.59
N THR A 303 10.98 9.86 7.11
CA THR A 303 10.90 10.08 8.57
C THR A 303 10.24 8.91 9.31
N GLY A 304 9.47 8.06 8.62
CA GLY A 304 8.70 6.97 9.22
C GLY A 304 7.55 7.43 10.13
N ARG A 305 7.19 8.71 10.10
CA ARG A 305 6.18 9.31 10.99
C ARG A 305 4.87 9.69 10.30
N THR A 306 4.67 9.24 9.07
CA THR A 306 3.45 9.52 8.30
C THR A 306 2.26 8.78 8.92
N VAL A 307 1.18 9.52 9.16
CA VAL A 307 -0.14 8.96 9.49
C VAL A 307 -0.92 8.85 8.18
N GLY A 308 -1.47 7.67 7.87
CA GLY A 308 -2.11 7.44 6.56
C GLY A 308 -1.13 7.57 5.39
N LYS A 309 -1.47 8.35 4.38
CA LYS A 309 -0.78 8.42 3.08
C LYS A 309 -0.32 9.83 2.70
N ILE A 310 0.76 9.87 1.93
CA ILE A 310 1.26 11.06 1.24
C ILE A 310 0.90 10.94 -0.23
N VAL A 311 0.39 12.01 -0.81
CA VAL A 311 -0.07 12.10 -2.19
C VAL A 311 0.63 13.22 -2.93
N ILE A 312 0.83 13.03 -4.23
CA ILE A 312 1.38 14.01 -5.17
C ILE A 312 0.26 14.41 -6.13
N ALA A 313 -0.03 15.69 -6.21
CA ALA A 313 -0.98 16.26 -7.18
C ALA A 313 -0.24 16.72 -8.45
N LEU A 314 -0.84 16.45 -9.62
CA LEU A 314 -0.36 16.88 -10.93
C LEU A 314 -1.27 17.93 -11.54
#